data_200db87dd5a8eccec3e1db3ecb139749
#
_entry.id   200db87dd5a8eccec3e1db3ecb139749
#
_cell.length_a   1.000
_cell.length_b   1.000
_cell.length_c   1.000
_cell.angle_alpha   90.00
_cell.angle_beta   90.00
_cell.angle_gamma   90.00
#
_symmetry.space_group_name_H-M   'P 1'
#
loop_
_entity.id
_entity.type
_entity.pdbx_description
1 polymer ?
#
loop_
_entity_poly.entity_id
_entity_poly.type
_entity_poly.pdbx_seq_one_letter_code
_entity_poly.pdbx_strand_id
1 'polypeptide(L)'
;MDDNSLWGLRGRGQGVWLCGLRRLLTKVDSLAGSAVSYGISGIETDLLMLAGAVERGPEYHDSLVSWANGVSVARPVEALLIEEASIGARLLAPVYEETGGRDGYVSVDVDPSLANDAEEMSMAIRRLHSAIDEPNVIPRLPPTKSGCAVL
;
A
#
# COMPACT_ATOMS: atom_id res chain seq x y z
N MET A 1 -20.77 -22.58 -8.67
CA MET A 1 -20.51 -21.62 -7.58
C MET A 1 -19.23 -22.08 -6.94
N ASP A 2 -18.15 -21.41 -7.25
CA ASP A 2 -16.88 -21.71 -6.57
C ASP A 2 -17.06 -21.31 -5.11
N ASP A 3 -17.00 -22.31 -4.25
CA ASP A 3 -17.15 -22.16 -2.80
C ASP A 3 -15.87 -21.52 -2.21
N ASN A 4 -15.55 -20.32 -2.71
CA ASN A 4 -14.43 -19.56 -2.23
C ASN A 4 -14.82 -18.91 -0.89
N SER A 5 -14.25 -19.43 0.19
CA SER A 5 -14.52 -19.01 1.56
C SER A 5 -14.27 -17.50 1.81
N LEU A 6 -13.38 -16.85 1.05
CA LEU A 6 -13.09 -15.42 1.21
C LEU A 6 -14.27 -14.56 0.74
N TRP A 7 -14.93 -14.93 -0.36
CA TRP A 7 -16.17 -14.26 -0.79
C TRP A 7 -17.29 -14.42 0.24
N GLY A 8 -17.35 -15.60 0.89
CA GLY A 8 -18.30 -15.84 1.98
C GLY A 8 -18.06 -14.96 3.21
N LEU A 9 -16.80 -14.63 3.52
CA LEU A 9 -16.45 -13.69 4.58
C LEU A 9 -16.86 -12.26 4.21
N ARG A 10 -16.55 -11.83 3.00
CA ARG A 10 -16.94 -10.50 2.50
C ARG A 10 -18.46 -10.31 2.52
N GLY A 11 -19.21 -11.30 2.10
CA GLY A 11 -20.69 -11.29 2.18
C GLY A 11 -21.26 -11.16 3.59
N ARG A 12 -20.46 -11.43 4.61
CA ARG A 12 -20.79 -11.25 6.04
C ARG A 12 -20.22 -9.93 6.63
N GLY A 13 -19.69 -9.05 5.77
CA GLY A 13 -19.10 -7.78 6.20
C GLY A 13 -17.66 -7.89 6.72
N GLN A 14 -16.98 -9.04 6.50
CA GLN A 14 -15.59 -9.22 6.90
C GLN A 14 -14.67 -8.99 5.71
N GLY A 15 -13.94 -7.87 5.68
CA GLY A 15 -12.88 -7.61 4.71
C GLY A 15 -11.68 -8.53 4.95
N VAL A 16 -11.05 -8.97 3.86
CA VAL A 16 -9.81 -9.77 3.89
C VAL A 16 -8.71 -8.98 3.21
N TRP A 17 -7.63 -8.72 3.93
CA TRP A 17 -6.55 -7.87 3.48
C TRP A 17 -5.27 -8.66 3.25
N LEU A 18 -4.57 -8.32 2.16
CA LEU A 18 -3.24 -8.83 1.85
C LEU A 18 -2.19 -7.92 2.47
N CYS A 19 -1.32 -8.49 3.30
CA CYS A 19 -0.21 -7.77 3.91
C CYS A 19 1.06 -7.84 3.06
N GLY A 20 1.81 -6.74 3.00
CA GLY A 20 3.12 -6.69 2.39
C GLY A 20 3.10 -6.58 0.86
N LEU A 21 2.42 -5.58 0.35
CA LEU A 21 2.45 -5.26 -1.08
C LEU A 21 3.90 -5.03 -1.56
N ARG A 22 4.23 -5.61 -2.71
CA ARG A 22 5.53 -5.48 -3.38
C ARG A 22 5.41 -5.77 -4.87
N ARG A 23 6.33 -5.25 -5.68
CA ARG A 23 6.32 -5.36 -7.15
C ARG A 23 6.07 -6.76 -7.70
N LEU A 24 6.60 -7.80 -7.06
CA LEU A 24 6.36 -9.18 -7.48
C LEU A 24 4.87 -9.54 -7.43
N LEU A 25 4.12 -8.99 -6.48
CA LEU A 25 2.70 -9.24 -6.30
C LEU A 25 1.83 -8.38 -7.22
N THR A 26 2.37 -7.31 -7.80
CA THR A 26 1.62 -6.33 -8.61
C THR A 26 1.69 -6.57 -10.12
N LYS A 27 2.48 -7.54 -10.59
CA LYS A 27 2.51 -7.92 -12.02
C LYS A 27 1.18 -8.54 -12.44
N VAL A 28 0.72 -8.24 -13.67
CA VAL A 28 -0.63 -8.49 -14.20
C VAL A 28 -1.11 -9.95 -14.08
N ASP A 29 -0.20 -10.92 -14.09
CA ASP A 29 -0.50 -12.34 -13.84
C ASP A 29 -0.13 -12.77 -12.41
N SER A 30 -0.01 -11.80 -11.51
CA SER A 30 0.49 -12.00 -10.16
C SER A 30 -0.59 -12.45 -9.18
N LEU A 31 -0.11 -12.91 -8.02
CA LEU A 31 -0.95 -13.25 -6.87
C LEU A 31 -1.93 -12.12 -6.49
N ALA A 32 -1.59 -10.85 -6.69
CA ALA A 32 -2.46 -9.74 -6.32
C ALA A 32 -3.69 -9.63 -7.26
N GLY A 33 -3.50 -9.76 -8.58
CA GLY A 33 -4.63 -9.80 -9.53
C GLY A 33 -5.54 -11.00 -9.27
N SER A 34 -4.94 -12.17 -9.02
CA SER A 34 -5.67 -13.36 -8.62
C SER A 34 -6.32 -13.20 -7.25
N ALA A 35 -5.64 -12.56 -6.28
CA ALA A 35 -6.14 -12.38 -4.94
C ALA A 35 -7.44 -11.56 -4.89
N VAL A 36 -7.55 -10.50 -5.72
CA VAL A 36 -8.81 -9.75 -5.87
C VAL A 36 -9.92 -10.65 -6.40
N SER A 37 -9.63 -11.49 -7.39
CA SER A 37 -10.58 -12.48 -7.91
C SER A 37 -11.00 -13.53 -6.87
N TYR A 38 -10.15 -13.78 -5.87
CA TYR A 38 -10.45 -14.68 -4.75
C TYR A 38 -11.14 -13.99 -3.57
N GLY A 39 -11.41 -12.69 -3.62
CA GLY A 39 -12.16 -11.97 -2.58
C GLY A 39 -11.31 -11.16 -1.62
N ILE A 40 -10.03 -10.92 -1.92
CA ILE A 40 -9.22 -9.92 -1.21
C ILE A 40 -9.83 -8.55 -1.50
N SER A 41 -10.06 -7.79 -0.45
CA SER A 41 -10.75 -6.51 -0.50
C SER A 41 -9.93 -5.34 0.01
N GLY A 42 -8.72 -5.59 0.47
CA GLY A 42 -7.78 -4.57 0.88
C GLY A 42 -6.33 -5.05 0.80
N ILE A 43 -5.42 -4.11 0.74
CA ILE A 43 -3.98 -4.38 0.70
C ILE A 43 -3.31 -3.40 1.67
N GLU A 44 -2.29 -3.88 2.39
CA GLU A 44 -1.44 -2.99 3.17
C GLU A 44 0.02 -3.05 2.73
N THR A 45 0.69 -1.93 2.76
CA THR A 45 2.14 -1.89 2.66
C THR A 45 2.76 -2.35 3.97
N ASP A 46 3.99 -2.84 3.91
CA ASP A 46 4.78 -3.19 5.10
C ASP A 46 6.24 -2.85 4.84
N LEU A 47 6.75 -1.89 5.61
CA LEU A 47 8.11 -1.37 5.45
C LEU A 47 9.19 -2.45 5.64
N LEU A 48 9.00 -3.40 6.55
CA LEU A 48 9.96 -4.48 6.78
C LEU A 48 9.94 -5.47 5.61
N MET A 49 8.76 -5.81 5.12
CA MET A 49 8.62 -6.67 3.95
C MET A 49 9.15 -5.99 2.70
N LEU A 50 8.91 -4.69 2.52
CA LEU A 50 9.48 -3.91 1.43
C LEU A 50 11.01 -3.87 1.52
N ALA A 51 11.58 -3.56 2.67
CA ALA A 51 13.03 -3.56 2.87
C ALA A 51 13.65 -4.92 2.52
N GLY A 52 13.06 -6.01 3.00
CA GLY A 52 13.51 -7.36 2.67
C GLY A 52 13.35 -7.72 1.18
N ALA A 53 12.36 -7.19 0.50
CA ALA A 53 12.18 -7.38 -0.94
C ALA A 53 13.21 -6.57 -1.75
N VAL A 54 13.48 -5.34 -1.36
CA VAL A 54 14.53 -4.49 -1.96
C VAL A 54 15.90 -5.12 -1.82
N GLU A 55 16.20 -5.69 -0.65
CA GLU A 55 17.49 -6.34 -0.38
C GLU A 55 17.71 -7.60 -1.23
N ARG A 56 16.68 -8.39 -1.46
CA ARG A 56 16.80 -9.73 -2.06
C ARG A 56 16.13 -9.88 -3.42
N GLY A 57 15.24 -8.95 -3.78
CA GLY A 57 14.42 -9.06 -4.97
C GLY A 57 15.04 -8.36 -6.18
N PRO A 58 15.17 -9.05 -7.32
CA PRO A 58 15.67 -8.46 -8.55
C PRO A 58 14.72 -7.38 -9.10
N GLU A 59 13.46 -7.37 -8.68
CA GLU A 59 12.43 -6.45 -9.16
C GLU A 59 12.68 -4.98 -8.82
N TYR A 60 13.54 -4.69 -7.85
CA TYR A 60 13.95 -3.32 -7.47
C TYR A 60 15.31 -2.90 -8.02
N HIS A 61 16.02 -3.83 -8.70
CA HIS A 61 17.39 -3.61 -9.17
C HIS A 61 17.51 -2.36 -10.05
N ASP A 62 16.61 -2.17 -11.01
CA ASP A 62 16.66 -1.04 -11.94
C ASP A 62 16.48 0.30 -11.21
N SER A 63 15.63 0.37 -10.19
CA SER A 63 15.46 1.55 -9.35
C SER A 63 16.73 1.85 -8.57
N LEU A 64 17.33 0.84 -7.95
CA LEU A 64 18.57 0.98 -7.17
C LEU A 64 19.74 1.41 -8.06
N VAL A 65 19.89 0.81 -9.24
CA VAL A 65 20.92 1.19 -10.22
C VAL A 65 20.73 2.61 -10.70
N SER A 66 19.50 3.02 -11.02
CA SER A 66 19.18 4.37 -11.44
C SER A 66 19.58 5.41 -10.38
N TRP A 67 19.28 5.14 -9.12
CA TRP A 67 19.65 6.01 -8.01
C TRP A 67 21.15 6.02 -7.75
N ALA A 68 21.82 4.87 -7.84
CA ALA A 68 23.28 4.78 -7.74
C ALA A 68 23.99 5.58 -8.87
N ASN A 69 23.37 5.67 -10.04
CA ASN A 69 23.88 6.44 -11.19
C ASN A 69 23.51 7.94 -11.17
N GLY A 70 23.05 8.44 -10.03
CA GLY A 70 22.88 9.88 -9.81
C GLY A 70 21.48 10.42 -10.06
N VAL A 71 20.47 9.58 -10.28
CA VAL A 71 19.07 10.01 -10.20
C VAL A 71 18.77 10.36 -8.75
N SER A 72 18.63 11.65 -8.46
CA SER A 72 18.38 12.12 -7.10
C SER A 72 16.97 11.75 -6.65
N VAL A 73 16.87 10.98 -5.59
CA VAL A 73 15.60 10.66 -4.92
C VAL A 73 15.73 11.08 -3.46
N ALA A 74 15.01 12.13 -3.09
CA ALA A 74 15.10 12.69 -1.73
C ALA A 74 14.66 11.72 -0.63
N ARG A 75 13.72 10.83 -0.97
CA ARG A 75 13.15 9.82 -0.05
C ARG A 75 12.94 8.50 -0.80
N PRO A 76 14.00 7.69 -0.93
CA PRO A 76 13.93 6.47 -1.76
C PRO A 76 12.87 5.47 -1.30
N VAL A 77 12.77 5.23 0.01
CA VAL A 77 11.77 4.30 0.56
C VAL A 77 10.35 4.82 0.33
N GLU A 78 10.12 6.12 0.54
CA GLU A 78 8.83 6.75 0.27
C GLU A 78 8.46 6.67 -1.22
N ALA A 79 9.42 6.84 -2.13
CA ALA A 79 9.19 6.70 -3.56
C ALA A 79 8.75 5.27 -3.95
N LEU A 80 9.37 4.25 -3.36
CA LEU A 80 8.95 2.86 -3.54
C LEU A 80 7.55 2.61 -2.98
N LEU A 81 7.25 3.12 -1.78
CA LEU A 81 5.92 3.00 -1.19
C LEU A 81 4.84 3.65 -2.06
N ILE A 82 5.10 4.83 -2.61
CA ILE A 82 4.20 5.55 -3.51
C ILE A 82 3.92 4.70 -4.76
N GLU A 83 4.96 4.16 -5.37
CA GLU A 83 4.82 3.33 -6.58
C GLU A 83 3.99 2.07 -6.29
N GLU A 84 4.32 1.33 -5.23
CA GLU A 84 3.60 0.13 -4.83
C GLU A 84 2.13 0.43 -4.49
N ALA A 85 1.89 1.48 -3.69
CA ALA A 85 0.56 1.88 -3.29
C ALA A 85 -0.30 2.31 -4.48
N SER A 86 0.26 3.07 -5.43
CA SER A 86 -0.44 3.48 -6.65
C SER A 86 -0.87 2.27 -7.50
N ILE A 87 -0.01 1.26 -7.62
CA ILE A 87 -0.35 0.04 -8.34
C ILE A 87 -1.45 -0.74 -7.59
N GLY A 88 -1.30 -0.89 -6.28
CA GLY A 88 -2.30 -1.56 -5.44
C GLY A 88 -3.66 -0.87 -5.46
N ALA A 89 -3.67 0.46 -5.41
CA ALA A 89 -4.90 1.26 -5.44
C ALA A 89 -5.66 1.07 -6.77
N ARG A 90 -4.96 1.12 -7.91
CA ARG A 90 -5.57 0.83 -9.22
C ARG A 90 -6.07 -0.60 -9.32
N LEU A 91 -5.37 -1.56 -8.75
CA LEU A 91 -5.80 -2.96 -8.71
C LEU A 91 -7.10 -3.15 -7.93
N LEU A 92 -7.26 -2.41 -6.83
CA LEU A 92 -8.45 -2.47 -5.97
C LEU A 92 -9.56 -1.49 -6.38
N ALA A 93 -9.34 -0.60 -7.35
CA ALA A 93 -10.33 0.38 -7.80
C ALA A 93 -11.70 -0.25 -8.14
N PRO A 94 -11.79 -1.40 -8.84
CA PRO A 94 -13.09 -2.03 -9.09
C PRO A 94 -13.83 -2.41 -7.80
N VAL A 95 -13.11 -2.91 -6.79
CA VAL A 95 -13.70 -3.26 -5.49
C VAL A 95 -14.18 -2.02 -4.75
N TYR A 96 -13.41 -0.94 -4.80
CA TYR A 96 -13.77 0.34 -4.21
C TYR A 96 -15.05 0.92 -4.85
N GLU A 97 -15.13 0.92 -6.17
CA GLU A 97 -16.28 1.41 -6.93
C GLU A 97 -17.55 0.56 -6.67
N GLU A 98 -17.44 -0.77 -6.78
CA GLU A 98 -18.55 -1.70 -6.55
C GLU A 98 -19.12 -1.59 -5.14
N THR A 99 -18.27 -1.30 -4.15
CA THR A 99 -18.71 -1.19 -2.75
C THR A 99 -19.16 0.23 -2.38
N GLY A 100 -19.06 1.20 -3.29
CA GLY A 100 -19.34 2.61 -3.01
C GLY A 100 -18.40 3.16 -1.93
N GLY A 101 -17.14 2.81 -1.97
CA GLY A 101 -16.09 3.27 -1.05
C GLY A 101 -16.14 2.62 0.34
N ARG A 102 -16.80 1.50 0.51
CA ARG A 102 -16.83 0.77 1.81
C ARG A 102 -15.69 -0.21 1.96
N ASP A 103 -15.06 -0.61 0.84
CA ASP A 103 -13.94 -1.55 0.78
C ASP A 103 -13.04 -1.21 -0.42
N GLY A 104 -11.98 -1.96 -0.68
CA GLY A 104 -11.09 -1.73 -1.82
C GLY A 104 -9.97 -0.73 -1.54
N TYR A 105 -9.50 -0.66 -0.31
CA TYR A 105 -8.47 0.29 0.11
C TYR A 105 -7.06 -0.28 0.08
N VAL A 106 -6.10 0.61 -0.14
CA VAL A 106 -4.68 0.38 0.16
C VAL A 106 -4.28 1.19 1.39
N SER A 107 -3.76 0.51 2.40
CA SER A 107 -3.18 1.13 3.58
C SER A 107 -1.68 1.36 3.37
N VAL A 108 -1.21 2.59 3.58
CA VAL A 108 0.18 3.00 3.35
C VAL A 108 0.83 3.44 4.64
N ASP A 109 1.98 2.84 4.95
CA ASP A 109 2.76 3.19 6.13
C ASP A 109 3.29 4.62 6.05
N VAL A 110 3.06 5.38 7.10
CA VAL A 110 3.81 6.61 7.36
C VAL A 110 5.10 6.25 8.09
N ASP A 111 6.19 6.93 7.75
CA ASP A 111 7.51 6.68 8.36
C ASP A 111 7.42 6.64 9.89
N PRO A 112 7.74 5.50 10.53
CA PRO A 112 7.63 5.36 11.97
C PRO A 112 8.59 6.28 12.75
N SER A 113 9.63 6.82 12.13
CA SER A 113 10.50 7.82 12.75
C SER A 113 9.75 9.10 13.12
N LEU A 114 8.62 9.37 12.47
CA LEU A 114 7.75 10.53 12.71
C LEU A 114 6.74 10.30 13.84
N ALA A 115 6.77 9.16 14.51
CA ALA A 115 5.76 8.74 15.49
C ALA A 115 5.45 9.75 16.61
N ASN A 116 6.38 10.63 16.93
CA ASN A 116 6.23 11.66 17.97
C ASN A 116 6.14 13.10 17.44
N ASP A 117 6.06 13.27 16.12
CA ASP A 117 5.98 14.57 15.46
C ASP A 117 4.70 14.66 14.62
N ALA A 118 3.67 15.30 15.17
CA ALA A 118 2.37 15.42 14.50
C ALA A 118 2.42 16.30 13.24
N GLU A 119 3.25 17.33 13.23
CA GLU A 119 3.37 18.27 12.10
C GLU A 119 4.04 17.57 10.91
N GLU A 120 5.21 16.98 11.13
CA GLU A 120 5.93 16.22 10.10
C GLU A 120 5.09 15.03 9.58
N MET A 121 4.38 14.35 10.48
CA MET A 121 3.47 13.26 10.11
C MET A 121 2.33 13.74 9.22
N SER A 122 1.71 14.89 9.55
CA SER A 122 0.67 15.51 8.73
C SER A 122 1.20 15.91 7.35
N MET A 123 2.41 16.45 7.28
CA MET A 123 3.06 16.77 6.00
C MET A 123 3.36 15.52 5.19
N ALA A 124 3.83 14.45 5.83
CA ALA A 124 4.09 13.17 5.16
C ALA A 124 2.80 12.57 4.56
N ILE A 125 1.70 12.58 5.31
CA ILE A 125 0.39 12.09 4.83
C ILE A 125 -0.06 12.87 3.59
N ARG A 126 -0.02 14.21 3.64
CA ARG A 126 -0.42 15.04 2.50
C ARG A 126 0.45 14.77 1.27
N ARG A 127 1.75 14.58 1.46
CA ARG A 127 2.71 14.29 0.40
C ARG A 127 2.43 12.92 -0.22
N LEU A 128 2.22 11.87 0.60
CA LEU A 128 1.87 10.54 0.15
C LEU A 128 0.56 10.57 -0.64
N HIS A 129 -0.49 11.16 -0.08
CA HIS A 129 -1.80 11.24 -0.73
C HIS A 129 -1.75 11.99 -2.06
N SER A 130 -1.03 13.14 -2.09
CA SER A 130 -0.87 13.92 -3.33
C SER A 130 -0.04 13.20 -4.39
N ALA A 131 0.96 12.41 -3.98
CA ALA A 131 1.83 11.70 -4.92
C ALA A 131 1.21 10.41 -5.46
N ILE A 132 0.39 9.73 -4.66
CA ILE A 132 -0.31 8.51 -5.09
C ILE A 132 -1.52 8.88 -5.97
N ASP A 133 -2.23 9.96 -5.64
CA ASP A 133 -3.37 10.53 -6.39
C ASP A 133 -4.48 9.51 -6.72
N GLU A 134 -4.80 8.65 -5.77
CA GLU A 134 -5.87 7.65 -5.88
C GLU A 134 -6.84 7.78 -4.70
N PRO A 135 -8.16 7.65 -4.92
CA PRO A 135 -9.17 7.93 -3.88
C PRO A 135 -9.25 6.84 -2.79
N ASN A 136 -8.74 5.66 -3.07
CA ASN A 136 -8.83 4.48 -2.20
C ASN A 136 -7.55 4.20 -1.42
N VAL A 137 -6.83 5.25 -1.03
CA VAL A 137 -5.61 5.16 -0.22
C VAL A 137 -5.85 5.74 1.16
N ILE A 138 -5.45 5.01 2.20
CA ILE A 138 -5.53 5.43 3.60
C ILE A 138 -4.15 5.36 4.27
N PRO A 139 -3.74 6.38 5.03
CA PRO A 139 -2.49 6.34 5.77
C PRO A 139 -2.62 5.44 7.00
N ARG A 140 -1.57 4.65 7.27
CA ARG A 140 -1.43 3.89 8.51
C ARG A 140 -0.51 4.63 9.47
N LEU A 141 -1.06 5.05 10.60
CA LEU A 141 -0.38 5.89 11.58
C LEU A 141 0.07 5.07 12.80
N PRO A 142 1.21 5.43 13.41
CA PRO A 142 1.59 4.84 14.69
C PRO A 142 0.59 5.25 15.79
N PRO A 143 0.24 4.34 16.72
CA PRO A 143 -0.74 4.60 17.80
C PRO A 143 -0.11 5.42 18.94
N THR A 144 0.40 6.60 18.62
CA THR A 144 0.99 7.56 19.58
C THR A 144 0.05 8.74 19.80
N LYS A 145 0.35 9.58 20.80
CA LYS A 145 -0.40 10.83 21.00
C LYS A 145 -0.34 11.72 19.76
N SER A 146 0.83 11.81 19.12
CA SER A 146 1.01 12.57 17.88
C SER A 146 0.25 11.95 16.72
N GLY A 147 0.26 10.61 16.56
CA GLY A 147 -0.52 9.92 15.55
C GLY A 147 -2.03 10.12 15.71
N CYS A 148 -2.54 10.06 16.94
CA CYS A 148 -3.96 10.36 17.21
C CYS A 148 -4.32 11.83 17.01
N ALA A 149 -3.38 12.76 17.12
CA ALA A 149 -3.64 14.19 16.91
C ALA A 149 -3.72 14.58 15.41
N VAL A 150 -3.27 13.72 14.52
CA VAL A 150 -3.29 13.95 13.05
C VAL A 150 -4.59 13.46 12.42
N LEU A 151 -5.35 12.58 13.10
CA LEU A 151 -6.66 12.09 12.68
C LEU A 151 -7.74 13.19 12.83
#